data_905f3d5896e2386bea062f1b052f7636
#
_entry.id   905f3d5896e2386bea062f1b052f7636
#
_cell.length_a   1.000
_cell.length_b   1.000
_cell.length_c   1.000
_cell.angle_alpha   90.00
_cell.angle_beta   90.00
_cell.angle_gamma   90.00
#
_symmetry.space_group_name_H-M   'P 1'
#
loop_
_entity.id
_entity.type
_entity.pdbx_description
1 polymer ?
#
loop_
_entity_poly.entity_id
_entity_poly.type
_entity_poly.pdbx_seq_one_letter_code
_entity_poly.pdbx_strand_id
1 'polypeptide(L)'
;MIIKEYENEIHINENILKKYNMLSMCYYDIETTGFDKDRDYIMLISIGYFTGNDSFKIKQFFAEKLNEENSILLKFKEEVERFTRWCSYNGIAFDEPFITNRMDKYFINFRVPVYHMDLYRIIRPYYEQLGINRCNLKTVEKFVGIQRQDTITGEESVQLYNKFLNTGDGKIRNVMLLHNYEDVLDLPYLFNLVYRIDKDTSLIRNNLANKRQIDYLKFLLNKNEISVECNFHRMKKKQAYKIINMLNKGKGDKKYIFNILNNIY
;
A
#
# COMPACT_ATOMS: atom_id res chain seq x y z
N MET A 1 -5.25 -0.05 -25.17
CA MET A 1 -5.16 -0.64 -23.79
C MET A 1 -4.91 -2.13 -23.88
N ILE A 2 -3.96 -2.63 -23.12
CA ILE A 2 -3.65 -4.06 -23.00
C ILE A 2 -4.05 -4.55 -21.62
N ILE A 3 -4.65 -5.75 -21.57
CA ILE A 3 -4.92 -6.48 -20.33
C ILE A 3 -4.07 -7.75 -20.37
N LYS A 4 -3.34 -8.01 -19.28
CA LYS A 4 -2.61 -9.25 -19.05
C LYS A 4 -3.13 -9.93 -17.80
N GLU A 5 -3.19 -11.25 -17.83
CA GLU A 5 -3.58 -12.06 -16.69
C GLU A 5 -2.56 -13.18 -16.49
N TYR A 6 -2.23 -13.42 -15.22
CA TYR A 6 -1.26 -14.43 -14.82
C TYR A 6 -1.82 -15.21 -13.65
N GLU A 7 -1.61 -16.52 -13.66
CA GLU A 7 -1.86 -17.40 -12.53
C GLU A 7 -0.51 -17.84 -11.96
N ASN A 8 -0.35 -17.69 -10.66
CA ASN A 8 0.90 -17.98 -9.96
C ASN A 8 0.63 -18.93 -8.81
N GLU A 9 1.57 -19.80 -8.53
CA GLU A 9 1.59 -20.59 -7.33
C GLU A 9 2.40 -19.86 -6.26
N ILE A 10 1.76 -19.55 -5.11
CA ILE A 10 2.37 -18.82 -3.99
C ILE A 10 2.14 -19.62 -2.71
N HIS A 11 3.21 -20.03 -2.06
CA HIS A 11 3.14 -20.75 -0.80
C HIS A 11 3.36 -19.83 0.39
N ILE A 12 2.31 -19.56 1.15
CA ILE A 12 2.34 -18.80 2.39
C ILE A 12 1.82 -19.69 3.52
N ASN A 13 2.50 -19.62 4.67
CA ASN A 13 2.07 -20.38 5.84
C ASN A 13 0.60 -20.05 6.22
N GLU A 14 -0.22 -21.09 6.43
CA GLU A 14 -1.65 -20.92 6.72
C GLU A 14 -1.94 -20.02 7.93
N ASN A 15 -1.09 -20.03 8.97
CA ASN A 15 -1.26 -19.18 10.12
C ASN A 15 -1.08 -17.70 9.75
N ILE A 16 -0.22 -17.40 8.78
CA ILE A 16 0.00 -16.05 8.24
C ILE A 16 -1.20 -15.64 7.40
N LEU A 17 -1.64 -16.51 6.47
CA LEU A 17 -2.84 -16.28 5.64
C LEU A 17 -4.05 -15.93 6.51
N LYS A 18 -4.31 -16.75 7.55
CA LYS A 18 -5.45 -16.57 8.46
C LYS A 18 -5.28 -15.33 9.34
N LYS A 19 -4.09 -15.12 9.95
CA LYS A 19 -3.84 -13.98 10.85
C LYS A 19 -4.09 -12.64 10.19
N TYR A 20 -3.65 -12.47 8.95
CA TYR A 20 -3.78 -11.20 8.23
C TYR A 20 -4.99 -11.15 7.30
N ASN A 21 -5.79 -12.22 7.23
CA ASN A 21 -6.94 -12.34 6.33
C ASN A 21 -6.55 -12.08 4.86
N MET A 22 -5.42 -12.67 4.43
CA MET A 22 -4.78 -12.37 3.15
C MET A 22 -5.64 -12.75 1.94
N LEU A 23 -6.47 -13.80 2.06
CA LEU A 23 -7.36 -14.26 0.97
C LEU A 23 -8.46 -13.26 0.61
N SER A 24 -8.74 -12.28 1.48
CA SER A 24 -9.75 -11.24 1.24
C SER A 24 -9.14 -9.91 0.76
N MET A 25 -7.82 -9.88 0.51
CA MET A 25 -7.12 -8.66 0.10
C MET A 25 -6.99 -8.56 -1.42
N CYS A 26 -7.08 -7.35 -1.94
CA CYS A 26 -6.53 -6.96 -3.22
C CYS A 26 -5.14 -6.33 -3.00
N TYR A 27 -4.13 -6.91 -3.59
CA TYR A 27 -2.77 -6.38 -3.66
C TYR A 27 -2.67 -5.52 -4.90
N TYR A 28 -2.03 -4.36 -4.83
CA TYR A 28 -1.96 -3.50 -6.00
C TYR A 28 -0.75 -2.58 -5.98
N ASP A 29 -0.37 -2.13 -7.16
CA ASP A 29 0.68 -1.16 -7.42
C ASP A 29 0.38 -0.41 -8.72
N ILE A 30 0.84 0.84 -8.85
CA ILE A 30 0.66 1.64 -10.07
C ILE A 30 1.97 2.19 -10.58
N GLU A 31 2.03 2.36 -11.92
CA GLU A 31 3.07 3.13 -12.60
C GLU A 31 2.47 4.40 -13.20
N THR A 32 3.17 5.51 -13.04
CA THR A 32 2.71 6.83 -13.47
C THR A 32 3.73 7.51 -14.38
N THR A 33 3.31 8.51 -15.13
CA THR A 33 4.21 9.31 -15.96
C THR A 33 5.05 10.33 -15.17
N GLY A 34 4.79 10.45 -13.87
CA GLY A 34 5.51 11.32 -12.95
C GLY A 34 4.85 11.35 -11.57
N PHE A 35 5.23 12.30 -10.72
CA PHE A 35 4.81 12.34 -9.31
C PHE A 35 3.65 13.31 -9.04
N ASP A 36 3.28 14.12 -10.00
CA ASP A 36 2.22 15.14 -9.85
C ASP A 36 0.87 14.57 -10.29
N LYS A 37 0.06 14.11 -9.34
CA LYS A 37 -1.27 13.54 -9.60
C LYS A 37 -2.21 14.50 -10.37
N ASP A 38 -1.90 15.80 -10.39
CA ASP A 38 -2.71 16.78 -11.11
C ASP A 38 -2.30 16.96 -12.56
N ARG A 39 -1.07 16.59 -12.93
CA ARG A 39 -0.51 16.76 -14.28
C ARG A 39 -0.17 15.44 -14.94
N ASP A 40 0.27 14.45 -14.15
CA ASP A 40 0.71 13.17 -14.63
C ASP A 40 -0.45 12.17 -14.74
N TYR A 41 -0.20 11.06 -15.44
CA TYR A 41 -1.17 10.03 -15.78
C TYR A 41 -0.75 8.70 -15.18
N ILE A 42 -1.73 7.84 -14.88
CA ILE A 42 -1.48 6.44 -14.60
C ILE A 42 -1.35 5.69 -15.93
N MET A 43 -0.23 5.04 -16.14
CA MET A 43 0.06 4.31 -17.36
C MET A 43 -0.10 2.80 -17.22
N LEU A 44 -0.01 2.28 -15.99
CA LEU A 44 -0.14 0.86 -15.69
C LEU A 44 -0.69 0.69 -14.27
N ILE A 45 -1.59 -0.25 -14.10
CA ILE A 45 -2.08 -0.70 -12.79
C ILE A 45 -1.99 -2.22 -12.78
N SER A 46 -1.35 -2.77 -11.75
CA SER A 46 -1.42 -4.20 -11.44
C SER A 46 -2.26 -4.44 -10.20
N ILE A 47 -3.08 -5.46 -10.25
CA ILE A 47 -3.78 -6.01 -9.09
C ILE A 47 -3.47 -7.49 -8.94
N GLY A 48 -3.36 -7.95 -7.70
CA GLY A 48 -3.17 -9.36 -7.36
C GLY A 48 -4.15 -9.78 -6.27
N TYR A 49 -4.58 -11.02 -6.30
CA TYR A 49 -5.46 -11.59 -5.29
C TYR A 49 -5.39 -13.11 -5.28
N PHE A 50 -5.63 -13.69 -4.13
CA PHE A 50 -5.72 -15.14 -3.99
C PHE A 50 -7.03 -15.66 -4.57
N THR A 51 -6.94 -16.74 -5.37
CA THR A 51 -8.07 -17.52 -5.88
C THR A 51 -8.22 -18.84 -5.13
N GLY A 52 -7.23 -19.20 -4.34
CA GLY A 52 -7.14 -20.36 -3.44
C GLY A 52 -5.99 -20.12 -2.46
N ASN A 53 -5.69 -21.10 -1.60
CA ASN A 53 -4.63 -20.94 -0.59
C ASN A 53 -3.24 -20.74 -1.21
N ASP A 54 -2.98 -21.42 -2.33
CA ASP A 54 -1.69 -21.40 -3.03
C ASP A 54 -1.78 -20.81 -4.44
N SER A 55 -2.96 -20.37 -4.86
CA SER A 55 -3.18 -19.80 -6.19
C SER A 55 -3.38 -18.30 -6.09
N PHE A 56 -2.56 -17.53 -6.83
CA PHE A 56 -2.55 -16.08 -6.84
C PHE A 56 -2.65 -15.54 -8.26
N LYS A 57 -3.72 -14.84 -8.53
CA LYS A 57 -3.98 -14.24 -9.84
C LYS A 57 -3.50 -12.80 -9.88
N ILE A 58 -2.82 -12.42 -10.95
CA ILE A 58 -2.44 -11.03 -11.24
C ILE A 58 -3.11 -10.59 -12.53
N LYS A 59 -3.65 -9.38 -12.51
CA LYS A 59 -4.16 -8.68 -13.69
C LYS A 59 -3.44 -7.35 -13.84
N GLN A 60 -3.02 -7.04 -15.06
CA GLN A 60 -2.38 -5.78 -15.41
C GLN A 60 -3.21 -5.03 -16.43
N PHE A 61 -3.39 -3.73 -16.23
CA PHE A 61 -4.08 -2.82 -17.12
C PHE A 61 -3.08 -1.78 -17.60
N PHE A 62 -2.63 -1.90 -18.84
CA PHE A 62 -1.61 -1.03 -19.44
C PHE A 62 -2.23 -0.10 -20.48
N ALA A 63 -1.99 1.20 -20.34
CA ALA A 63 -2.37 2.21 -21.32
C ALA A 63 -1.28 2.31 -22.41
N GLU A 64 -1.62 1.95 -23.65
CA GLU A 64 -0.72 2.11 -24.79
C GLU A 64 -0.64 3.57 -25.26
N LYS A 65 -1.60 4.39 -24.82
CA LYS A 65 -1.69 5.84 -25.09
C LYS A 65 -2.23 6.56 -23.87
N LEU A 66 -1.85 7.80 -23.65
CA LEU A 66 -2.28 8.60 -22.49
C LEU A 66 -3.81 8.73 -22.37
N ASN A 67 -4.52 8.78 -23.51
CA ASN A 67 -5.98 8.88 -23.52
C ASN A 67 -6.71 7.58 -23.11
N GLU A 68 -5.97 6.49 -22.88
CA GLU A 68 -6.53 5.22 -22.39
C GLU A 68 -6.54 5.12 -20.85
N GLU A 69 -6.03 6.13 -20.13
CA GLU A 69 -6.04 6.15 -18.66
C GLU A 69 -7.45 5.95 -18.10
N ASN A 70 -8.46 6.62 -18.65
CA ASN A 70 -9.85 6.41 -18.24
C ASN A 70 -10.27 4.93 -18.33
N SER A 71 -9.87 4.25 -19.40
CA SER A 71 -10.21 2.85 -19.61
C SER A 71 -9.56 1.91 -18.61
N ILE A 72 -8.28 2.13 -18.27
CA ILE A 72 -7.59 1.31 -17.26
C ILE A 72 -8.14 1.58 -15.85
N LEU A 73 -8.52 2.81 -15.53
CA LEU A 73 -9.14 3.17 -14.27
C LEU A 73 -10.52 2.51 -14.09
N LEU A 74 -11.34 2.47 -15.14
CA LEU A 74 -12.62 1.76 -15.12
C LEU A 74 -12.43 0.26 -14.91
N LYS A 75 -11.45 -0.36 -15.59
CA LYS A 75 -11.15 -1.78 -15.39
C LYS A 75 -10.61 -2.07 -13.99
N PHE A 76 -9.73 -1.23 -13.48
CA PHE A 76 -9.28 -1.31 -12.09
C PHE A 76 -10.46 -1.26 -11.11
N LYS A 77 -11.35 -0.28 -11.26
CA LYS A 77 -12.56 -0.15 -10.42
C LYS A 77 -13.40 -1.42 -10.44
N GLU A 78 -13.75 -1.93 -11.63
CA GLU A 78 -14.55 -3.16 -11.80
C GLU A 78 -13.96 -4.33 -10.99
N GLU A 79 -12.64 -4.47 -10.99
CA GLU A 79 -11.96 -5.58 -10.31
C GLU A 79 -11.84 -5.37 -8.80
N VAL A 80 -11.59 -4.15 -8.33
CA VAL A 80 -11.29 -3.92 -6.91
C VAL A 80 -12.51 -3.69 -6.04
N GLU A 81 -13.66 -3.32 -6.61
CA GLU A 81 -14.90 -3.07 -5.84
C GLU A 81 -15.40 -4.29 -5.06
N ARG A 82 -15.02 -5.49 -5.44
CA ARG A 82 -15.33 -6.75 -4.73
C ARG A 82 -14.49 -6.95 -3.45
N PHE A 83 -13.42 -6.18 -3.27
CA PHE A 83 -12.53 -6.30 -2.13
C PHE A 83 -12.77 -5.21 -1.10
N THR A 84 -12.87 -5.61 0.16
CA THR A 84 -13.01 -4.69 1.30
C THR A 84 -11.67 -4.34 1.94
N ARG A 85 -10.59 -4.97 1.49
CA ARG A 85 -9.23 -4.79 2.00
C ARG A 85 -8.25 -4.62 0.86
N TRP A 86 -7.32 -3.70 1.03
CA TRP A 86 -6.20 -3.49 0.11
C TRP A 86 -4.87 -3.76 0.79
N CYS A 87 -3.89 -4.15 -0.01
CA CYS A 87 -2.50 -4.27 0.39
C CYS A 87 -1.60 -3.62 -0.67
N SER A 88 -0.60 -2.85 -0.23
CA SER A 88 0.36 -2.19 -1.10
C SER A 88 1.69 -1.95 -0.36
N TYR A 89 2.68 -1.43 -1.08
CA TYR A 89 3.92 -0.95 -0.50
C TYR A 89 4.05 0.57 -0.70
N ASN A 90 3.86 1.36 0.36
CA ASN A 90 3.80 2.83 0.35
C ASN A 90 2.58 3.44 -0.37
N GLY A 91 1.60 2.63 -0.74
CA GLY A 91 0.45 3.06 -1.53
C GLY A 91 -0.47 4.06 -0.85
N ILE A 92 -0.59 4.05 0.48
CA ILE A 92 -1.36 5.09 1.20
C ILE A 92 -0.76 6.49 1.00
N ALA A 93 0.54 6.59 0.70
CA ALA A 93 1.18 7.87 0.51
C ALA A 93 1.22 8.30 -0.96
N PHE A 94 1.18 7.37 -1.91
CA PHE A 94 1.34 7.64 -3.33
C PHE A 94 0.19 7.09 -4.18
N ASP A 95 0.03 5.78 -4.27
CA ASP A 95 -0.91 5.13 -5.20
C ASP A 95 -2.37 5.51 -4.94
N GLU A 96 -2.83 5.38 -3.70
CA GLU A 96 -4.22 5.66 -3.32
C GLU A 96 -4.63 7.10 -3.59
N PRO A 97 -3.88 8.15 -3.16
CA PRO A 97 -4.22 9.51 -3.50
C PRO A 97 -4.07 9.82 -4.99
N PHE A 98 -3.18 9.14 -5.71
CA PHE A 98 -3.04 9.30 -7.15
C PHE A 98 -4.27 8.72 -7.87
N ILE A 99 -4.62 7.47 -7.61
CA ILE A 99 -5.81 6.81 -8.16
C ILE A 99 -7.07 7.63 -7.86
N THR A 100 -7.27 8.04 -6.61
CA THR A 100 -8.45 8.82 -6.20
C THR A 100 -8.55 10.12 -6.98
N ASN A 101 -7.46 10.88 -7.09
CA ASN A 101 -7.44 12.12 -7.85
C ASN A 101 -7.74 11.89 -9.34
N ARG A 102 -7.18 10.82 -9.94
CA ARG A 102 -7.44 10.51 -11.36
C ARG A 102 -8.88 10.05 -11.58
N MET A 103 -9.43 9.24 -10.68
CA MET A 103 -10.86 8.85 -10.71
C MET A 103 -11.78 10.08 -10.65
N ASP A 104 -11.49 11.01 -9.74
CA ASP A 104 -12.27 12.27 -9.60
C ASP A 104 -12.23 13.10 -10.89
N LYS A 105 -11.07 13.21 -11.54
CA LYS A 105 -10.92 13.94 -12.82
C LYS A 105 -11.73 13.35 -13.97
N TYR A 106 -11.93 12.05 -13.98
CA TYR A 106 -12.76 11.38 -14.97
C TYR A 106 -14.21 11.19 -14.53
N PHE A 107 -14.61 11.82 -13.41
CA PHE A 107 -15.96 11.68 -12.82
C PHE A 107 -16.35 10.22 -12.54
N ILE A 108 -15.37 9.37 -12.26
CA ILE A 108 -15.59 7.98 -11.87
C ILE A 108 -15.90 7.95 -10.37
N ASN A 109 -17.13 7.57 -10.02
CA ASN A 109 -17.48 7.37 -8.60
C ASN A 109 -16.70 6.18 -8.04
N PHE A 110 -15.72 6.45 -7.17
CA PHE A 110 -14.80 5.47 -6.62
C PHE A 110 -14.63 5.66 -5.11
N ARG A 111 -14.57 4.56 -4.39
CA ARG A 111 -14.33 4.59 -2.94
C ARG A 111 -13.21 3.62 -2.59
N VAL A 112 -12.20 4.14 -1.93
CA VAL A 112 -11.15 3.31 -1.31
C VAL A 112 -11.73 2.50 -0.16
N PRO A 113 -11.29 1.25 0.06
CA PRO A 113 -11.74 0.44 1.18
C PRO A 113 -11.29 1.02 2.51
N VAL A 114 -12.04 0.68 3.57
CA VAL A 114 -11.71 1.13 4.94
C VAL A 114 -10.40 0.55 5.43
N TYR A 115 -10.06 -0.67 4.97
CA TYR A 115 -8.86 -1.38 5.38
C TYR A 115 -7.82 -1.37 4.28
N HIS A 116 -6.76 -0.61 4.50
CA HIS A 116 -5.60 -0.59 3.63
C HIS A 116 -4.33 -0.93 4.42
N MET A 117 -3.77 -2.10 4.14
CA MET A 117 -2.54 -2.58 4.76
C MET A 117 -1.33 -2.14 3.93
N ASP A 118 -0.66 -1.10 4.37
CA ASP A 118 0.55 -0.59 3.73
C ASP A 118 1.79 -1.19 4.38
N LEU A 119 2.43 -2.12 3.70
CA LEU A 119 3.56 -2.89 4.21
C LEU A 119 4.78 -2.01 4.53
N TYR A 120 5.01 -0.95 3.73
CA TYR A 120 6.05 0.03 4.04
C TYR A 120 5.87 0.67 5.42
N ARG A 121 4.64 1.05 5.78
CA ARG A 121 4.33 1.66 7.07
C ARG A 121 4.48 0.71 8.24
N ILE A 122 4.38 -0.60 7.98
CA ILE A 122 4.57 -1.64 8.99
C ILE A 122 6.06 -1.92 9.18
N ILE A 123 6.83 -2.06 8.09
CA ILE A 123 8.24 -2.46 8.11
C ILE A 123 9.16 -1.29 8.48
N ARG A 124 8.89 -0.10 7.96
CA ARG A 124 9.76 1.09 8.13
C ARG A 124 10.15 1.42 9.58
N PRO A 125 9.30 1.26 10.60
CA PRO A 125 9.68 1.55 11.97
C PRO A 125 10.79 0.65 12.53
N TYR A 126 11.11 -0.45 11.84
CA TYR A 126 11.98 -1.50 12.33
C TYR A 126 13.14 -1.83 11.40
N TYR A 127 13.16 -1.30 10.17
CA TYR A 127 14.08 -1.74 9.12
C TYR A 127 15.56 -1.66 9.52
N GLU A 128 15.97 -0.61 10.25
CA GLU A 128 17.35 -0.45 10.74
C GLU A 128 17.70 -1.52 11.78
N GLN A 129 16.77 -1.81 12.72
CA GLN A 129 16.95 -2.84 13.75
C GLN A 129 16.98 -4.24 13.14
N LEU A 130 16.35 -4.43 11.99
CA LEU A 130 16.38 -5.67 11.22
C LEU A 130 17.64 -5.81 10.36
N GLY A 131 18.48 -4.77 10.28
CA GLY A 131 19.66 -4.75 9.42
C GLY A 131 19.36 -4.48 7.95
N ILE A 132 18.20 -3.89 7.64
CA ILE A 132 17.81 -3.52 6.28
C ILE A 132 18.40 -2.13 5.97
N ASN A 133 19.21 -2.00 4.92
CA ASN A 133 19.90 -0.74 4.60
C ASN A 133 18.95 0.38 4.15
N ARG A 134 17.92 0.05 3.38
CA ARG A 134 16.90 0.99 2.87
C ARG A 134 15.53 0.31 2.88
N CYS A 135 14.51 1.05 3.24
CA CYS A 135 13.14 0.53 3.30
C CYS A 135 12.38 0.77 1.96
N ASN A 136 13.02 0.61 0.80
CA ASN A 136 12.32 0.49 -0.48
C ASN A 136 11.98 -0.97 -0.77
N LEU A 137 11.01 -1.21 -1.65
CA LEU A 137 10.46 -2.53 -1.91
C LEU A 137 11.55 -3.54 -2.30
N LYS A 138 12.37 -3.25 -3.32
CA LYS A 138 13.45 -4.13 -3.80
C LYS A 138 14.48 -4.51 -2.72
N THR A 139 14.80 -3.59 -1.83
CA THR A 139 15.75 -3.88 -0.73
C THR A 139 15.13 -4.79 0.32
N VAL A 140 13.84 -4.60 0.61
CA VAL A 140 13.11 -5.47 1.55
C VAL A 140 12.88 -6.85 0.96
N GLU A 141 12.52 -6.95 -0.31
CA GLU A 141 12.41 -8.22 -1.05
C GLU A 141 13.72 -9.01 -1.01
N LYS A 142 14.82 -8.36 -1.35
CA LYS A 142 16.15 -8.98 -1.27
C LYS A 142 16.48 -9.46 0.15
N PHE A 143 16.10 -8.70 1.18
CA PHE A 143 16.32 -9.07 2.57
C PHE A 143 15.55 -10.34 2.97
N VAL A 144 14.34 -10.54 2.44
CA VAL A 144 13.55 -11.76 2.68
C VAL A 144 13.87 -12.90 1.71
N GLY A 145 14.87 -12.72 0.84
CA GLY A 145 15.37 -13.77 -0.07
C GLY A 145 14.71 -13.81 -1.44
N ILE A 146 13.89 -12.82 -1.78
CA ILE A 146 13.27 -12.71 -3.11
C ILE A 146 14.31 -12.20 -4.11
N GLN A 147 14.37 -12.84 -5.27
CA GLN A 147 15.22 -12.46 -6.40
C GLN A 147 14.35 -12.08 -7.58
N ARG A 148 14.39 -10.81 -7.94
CA ARG A 148 13.64 -10.27 -9.09
C ARG A 148 14.37 -10.53 -10.40
N GLN A 149 13.61 -10.69 -11.47
CA GLN A 149 14.10 -10.65 -12.85
C GLN A 149 14.14 -9.20 -13.37
N ASP A 150 13.27 -8.35 -12.83
CA ASP A 150 13.24 -6.94 -13.15
C ASP A 150 14.46 -6.18 -12.61
N THR A 151 15.03 -5.32 -13.45
CA THR A 151 16.24 -4.54 -13.16
C THR A 151 16.02 -3.04 -13.14
N ILE A 152 14.83 -2.55 -13.58
CA ILE A 152 14.56 -1.12 -13.69
C ILE A 152 14.06 -0.52 -12.37
N THR A 153 14.12 0.78 -12.27
CA THR A 153 13.50 1.58 -11.20
C THR A 153 12.21 2.22 -11.69
N GLY A 154 11.36 2.71 -10.78
CA GLY A 154 10.17 3.46 -11.17
C GLY A 154 10.48 4.71 -12.00
N GLU A 155 11.63 5.39 -11.77
CA GLU A 155 12.07 6.53 -12.59
C GLU A 155 12.43 6.08 -14.02
N GLU A 156 13.10 4.95 -14.18
CA GLU A 156 13.38 4.36 -15.48
C GLU A 156 12.11 3.89 -16.18
N SER A 157 11.10 3.42 -15.44
CA SER A 157 9.77 3.07 -15.97
C SER A 157 9.13 4.27 -16.69
N VAL A 158 9.20 5.46 -16.10
CA VAL A 158 8.71 6.71 -16.74
C VAL A 158 9.43 7.00 -18.05
N GLN A 159 10.78 6.87 -18.08
CA GLN A 159 11.57 7.10 -19.30
C GLN A 159 11.25 6.06 -20.39
N LEU A 160 11.08 4.81 -19.98
CA LEU A 160 10.70 3.72 -20.90
C LEU A 160 9.30 3.93 -21.48
N TYR A 161 8.35 4.42 -20.70
CA TYR A 161 7.02 4.71 -21.20
C TYR A 161 7.03 5.81 -22.26
N ASN A 162 7.76 6.89 -22.02
CA ASN A 162 7.94 7.95 -23.02
C ASN A 162 8.57 7.43 -24.31
N LYS A 163 9.55 6.54 -24.21
CA LYS A 163 10.15 5.88 -25.35
C LYS A 163 9.14 4.96 -26.07
N PHE A 164 8.36 4.19 -25.31
CA PHE A 164 7.31 3.34 -25.84
C PHE A 164 6.25 4.13 -26.62
N LEU A 165 5.79 5.27 -26.10
CA LEU A 165 4.82 6.12 -26.78
C LEU A 165 5.30 6.60 -28.17
N ASN A 166 6.61 6.80 -28.32
CA ASN A 166 7.22 7.25 -29.57
C ASN A 166 7.52 6.11 -30.56
N THR A 167 7.80 4.90 -30.05
CA THR A 167 8.30 3.78 -30.88
C THR A 167 7.29 2.66 -31.07
N GLY A 168 6.34 2.49 -30.15
CA GLY A 168 5.45 1.33 -30.11
C GLY A 168 6.17 0.00 -29.81
N ASP A 169 7.44 0.03 -29.32
CA ASP A 169 8.24 -1.17 -29.14
C ASP A 169 7.70 -2.05 -28.00
N GLY A 170 7.19 -3.22 -28.37
CA GLY A 170 6.64 -4.20 -27.43
C GLY A 170 7.67 -4.75 -26.42
N LYS A 171 8.98 -4.70 -26.73
CA LYS A 171 10.02 -5.11 -25.77
C LYS A 171 10.11 -4.12 -24.61
N ILE A 172 10.05 -2.83 -24.89
CA ILE A 172 10.04 -1.77 -23.87
C ILE A 172 8.81 -1.92 -22.96
N ARG A 173 7.64 -2.11 -23.56
CA ARG A 173 6.41 -2.37 -22.80
C ARG A 173 6.55 -3.59 -21.88
N ASN A 174 7.10 -4.69 -22.37
CA ASN A 174 7.25 -5.91 -21.57
C ASN A 174 8.17 -5.73 -20.36
N VAL A 175 9.19 -4.87 -20.46
CA VAL A 175 10.06 -4.53 -19.31
C VAL A 175 9.25 -3.80 -18.21
N MET A 176 8.42 -2.82 -18.59
CA MET A 176 7.56 -2.11 -17.64
C MET A 176 6.50 -3.03 -17.02
N LEU A 177 5.89 -3.91 -17.84
CA LEU A 177 4.94 -4.90 -17.35
C LEU A 177 5.59 -5.85 -16.33
N LEU A 178 6.81 -6.32 -16.60
CA LEU A 178 7.54 -7.19 -15.67
C LEU A 178 7.83 -6.48 -14.35
N HIS A 179 8.27 -5.22 -14.38
CA HIS A 179 8.55 -4.41 -13.19
C HIS A 179 7.34 -4.36 -12.25
N ASN A 180 6.23 -3.84 -12.73
CA ASN A 180 5.00 -3.67 -11.96
C ASN A 180 4.32 -5.03 -11.61
N TYR A 181 4.53 -6.08 -12.43
CA TYR A 181 4.08 -7.43 -12.11
C TYR A 181 4.78 -7.98 -10.86
N GLU A 182 6.10 -7.85 -10.78
CA GLU A 182 6.87 -8.31 -9.63
C GLU A 182 6.59 -7.46 -8.38
N ASP A 183 6.34 -6.15 -8.53
CA ASP A 183 5.93 -5.29 -7.41
C ASP A 183 4.65 -5.78 -6.72
N VAL A 184 3.74 -6.43 -7.46
CA VAL A 184 2.51 -7.02 -6.89
C VAL A 184 2.69 -8.48 -6.47
N LEU A 185 3.42 -9.27 -7.28
CA LEU A 185 3.66 -10.70 -7.02
C LEU A 185 4.33 -10.94 -5.66
N ASP A 186 5.24 -10.06 -5.30
CA ASP A 186 6.12 -10.24 -4.16
C ASP A 186 5.51 -9.73 -2.83
N LEU A 187 4.45 -8.91 -2.88
CA LEU A 187 3.80 -8.38 -1.67
C LEU A 187 3.32 -9.47 -0.69
N PRO A 188 2.71 -10.59 -1.13
CA PRO A 188 2.31 -11.67 -0.22
C PRO A 188 3.48 -12.26 0.59
N TYR A 189 4.66 -12.40 -0.01
CA TYR A 189 5.83 -12.97 0.67
C TYR A 189 6.36 -12.06 1.80
N LEU A 190 6.16 -10.75 1.70
CA LEU A 190 6.57 -9.80 2.75
C LEU A 190 5.81 -9.98 4.05
N PHE A 191 4.67 -10.68 4.05
CA PHE A 191 3.95 -11.01 5.28
C PHE A 191 4.72 -11.95 6.21
N ASN A 192 5.70 -12.70 5.70
CA ASN A 192 6.64 -13.44 6.56
C ASN A 192 7.45 -12.48 7.44
N LEU A 193 7.93 -11.37 6.87
CA LEU A 193 8.64 -10.33 7.62
C LEU A 193 7.70 -9.60 8.60
N VAL A 194 6.48 -9.27 8.15
CA VAL A 194 5.46 -8.66 9.02
C VAL A 194 5.15 -9.57 10.21
N TYR A 195 5.01 -10.87 9.98
CA TYR A 195 4.77 -11.86 11.03
C TYR A 195 5.95 -11.95 12.01
N ARG A 196 7.20 -11.92 11.52
CA ARG A 196 8.41 -11.85 12.34
C ARG A 196 8.41 -10.59 13.20
N ILE A 197 8.12 -9.42 12.62
CA ILE A 197 8.04 -8.14 13.35
C ILE A 197 6.98 -8.20 14.45
N ASP A 198 5.83 -8.81 14.19
CA ASP A 198 4.75 -8.94 15.17
C ASP A 198 5.08 -9.87 16.34
N LYS A 199 5.94 -10.85 16.13
CA LYS A 199 6.34 -11.84 17.14
C LYS A 199 7.56 -11.43 17.93
N ASP A 200 8.43 -10.60 17.36
CA ASP A 200 9.69 -10.19 17.98
C ASP A 200 9.46 -9.03 18.97
N THR A 201 9.40 -9.39 20.25
CA THR A 201 9.19 -8.42 21.34
C THR A 201 10.41 -7.55 21.63
N SER A 202 11.59 -7.88 21.06
CA SER A 202 12.82 -7.09 21.20
C SER A 202 12.83 -5.88 20.27
N LEU A 203 12.03 -5.90 19.20
CA LEU A 203 11.93 -4.79 18.27
C LEU A 203 11.16 -3.61 18.87
N ILE A 204 11.83 -2.48 18.94
CA ILE A 204 11.25 -1.22 19.44
C ILE A 204 10.81 -0.38 18.25
N ARG A 205 9.53 -0.06 18.19
CA ARG A 205 9.01 0.78 17.11
C ARG A 205 9.58 2.20 17.19
N ASN A 206 10.35 2.61 16.19
CA ASN A 206 10.74 4.00 16.01
C ASN A 206 9.49 4.86 15.76
N ASN A 207 9.40 6.03 16.40
CA ASN A 207 8.25 6.96 16.31
C ASN A 207 7.06 6.65 17.22
N LEU A 208 7.23 5.87 18.29
CA LEU A 208 6.19 5.77 19.32
C LEU A 208 6.02 7.09 20.07
N ALA A 209 4.77 7.36 20.45
CA ALA A 209 4.47 8.43 21.40
C ALA A 209 5.16 8.14 22.74
N ASN A 210 5.79 9.16 23.31
CA ASN A 210 6.42 9.02 24.61
C ASN A 210 5.37 9.00 25.74
N LYS A 211 5.80 8.59 26.94
CA LYS A 211 4.91 8.46 28.10
C LYS A 211 4.11 9.76 28.35
N ARG A 212 4.76 10.94 28.30
CA ARG A 212 4.09 12.23 28.53
C ARG A 212 2.99 12.51 27.51
N GLN A 213 3.23 12.17 26.24
CA GLN A 213 2.23 12.33 25.17
C GLN A 213 1.04 11.40 25.39
N ILE A 214 1.28 10.15 25.80
CA ILE A 214 0.22 9.16 26.05
C ILE A 214 -0.59 9.57 27.28
N ASP A 215 0.07 9.95 28.37
CA ASP A 215 -0.61 10.36 29.60
C ASP A 215 -1.49 11.60 29.36
N TYR A 216 -0.96 12.60 28.63
CA TYR A 216 -1.72 13.79 28.25
C TYR A 216 -2.89 13.48 27.29
N LEU A 217 -2.69 12.58 26.36
CA LEU A 217 -3.76 12.12 25.47
C LEU A 217 -4.88 11.42 26.26
N LYS A 218 -4.54 10.52 27.19
CA LYS A 218 -5.52 9.84 28.06
C LYS A 218 -6.31 10.84 28.89
N PHE A 219 -5.62 11.84 29.46
CA PHE A 219 -6.28 12.94 30.19
C PHE A 219 -7.29 13.67 29.31
N LEU A 220 -6.91 14.04 28.06
CA LEU A 220 -7.80 14.73 27.13
C LEU A 220 -8.97 13.86 26.68
N LEU A 221 -8.76 12.58 26.43
CA LEU A 221 -9.84 11.64 26.09
C LEU A 221 -10.86 11.57 27.22
N ASN A 222 -10.40 11.39 28.46
CA ASN A 222 -11.28 11.38 29.65
C ASN A 222 -12.02 12.70 29.81
N LYS A 223 -11.33 13.85 29.68
CA LYS A 223 -11.94 15.17 29.78
C LYS A 223 -13.06 15.40 28.75
N ASN A 224 -12.96 14.78 27.58
CA ASN A 224 -13.95 14.89 26.50
C ASN A 224 -14.93 13.72 26.48
N GLU A 225 -14.96 12.87 27.52
CA GLU A 225 -15.85 11.69 27.64
C GLU A 225 -15.75 10.75 26.44
N ILE A 226 -14.53 10.54 25.94
CA ILE A 226 -14.23 9.62 24.83
C ILE A 226 -13.60 8.36 25.43
N SER A 227 -14.39 7.31 25.54
CA SER A 227 -13.91 5.98 25.93
C SER A 227 -13.42 5.23 24.69
N VAL A 228 -12.17 4.73 24.71
CA VAL A 228 -11.58 3.97 23.62
C VAL A 228 -10.74 2.82 24.16
N GLU A 229 -10.90 1.65 23.55
CA GLU A 229 -10.02 0.53 23.75
C GLU A 229 -8.97 0.54 22.62
N CYS A 230 -7.76 0.98 22.92
CA CYS A 230 -6.65 0.94 21.98
C CYS A 230 -5.33 0.62 22.66
N ASN A 231 -4.40 0.04 21.93
CA ASN A 231 -3.05 -0.24 22.43
C ASN A 231 -2.18 1.03 22.35
N PHE A 232 -2.25 1.87 23.38
CA PHE A 232 -1.45 3.11 23.47
C PHE A 232 0.06 2.87 23.36
N HIS A 233 0.57 1.68 23.68
CA HIS A 233 2.00 1.36 23.57
C HIS A 233 2.47 1.26 22.12
N ARG A 234 1.56 1.06 21.18
CA ARG A 234 1.86 1.03 19.73
C ARG A 234 1.53 2.33 19.00
N MET A 235 1.06 3.35 19.75
CA MET A 235 0.66 4.63 19.15
C MET A 235 1.86 5.43 18.63
N LYS A 236 1.77 5.92 17.39
CA LYS A 236 2.80 6.78 16.77
C LYS A 236 2.73 8.20 17.36
N LYS A 237 3.88 8.87 17.49
CA LYS A 237 3.95 10.29 17.88
C LYS A 237 3.00 11.17 17.08
N LYS A 238 2.96 10.98 15.76
CA LYS A 238 2.11 11.76 14.84
C LYS A 238 0.62 11.55 15.10
N GLN A 239 0.21 10.32 15.42
CA GLN A 239 -1.18 10.00 15.77
C GLN A 239 -1.58 10.68 17.09
N ALA A 240 -0.76 10.49 18.13
CA ALA A 240 -0.98 11.14 19.43
C ALA A 240 -1.06 12.66 19.28
N TYR A 241 -0.11 13.27 18.58
CA TYR A 241 -0.08 14.71 18.31
C TYR A 241 -1.34 15.20 17.57
N LYS A 242 -1.80 14.46 16.56
CA LYS A 242 -2.98 14.83 15.78
C LYS A 242 -4.25 14.82 16.65
N ILE A 243 -4.44 13.78 17.46
CA ILE A 243 -5.60 13.67 18.36
C ILE A 243 -5.53 14.74 19.46
N ILE A 244 -4.35 14.93 20.07
CA ILE A 244 -4.12 15.97 21.09
C ILE A 244 -4.50 17.36 20.55
N ASN A 245 -4.03 17.71 19.35
CA ASN A 245 -4.33 18.98 18.74
C ASN A 245 -5.82 19.16 18.43
N MET A 246 -6.49 18.12 17.99
CA MET A 246 -7.94 18.16 17.72
C MET A 246 -8.74 18.38 19.01
N LEU A 247 -8.42 17.63 20.05
CA LEU A 247 -9.09 17.75 21.35
C LEU A 247 -8.85 19.11 22.01
N ASN A 248 -7.63 19.65 21.91
CA ASN A 248 -7.31 20.99 22.41
C ASN A 248 -8.04 22.11 21.67
N LYS A 249 -8.36 21.91 20.36
CA LYS A 249 -9.10 22.88 19.55
C LYS A 249 -10.62 22.75 19.67
N GLY A 250 -11.13 21.87 20.52
CA GLY A 250 -12.56 21.59 20.65
C GLY A 250 -13.20 20.98 19.40
N LYS A 251 -12.38 20.46 18.46
CA LYS A 251 -12.82 19.86 17.17
C LYS A 251 -12.82 18.32 17.24
N GLY A 252 -13.11 17.74 18.40
CA GLY A 252 -13.08 16.30 18.61
C GLY A 252 -14.26 15.58 17.97
N ASP A 253 -14.24 15.37 16.66
CA ASP A 253 -15.13 14.40 16.04
C ASP A 253 -14.76 13.00 16.55
N LYS A 254 -15.63 12.43 17.39
CA LYS A 254 -15.45 11.10 17.99
C LYS A 254 -15.19 10.03 16.91
N LYS A 255 -15.93 10.04 15.81
CA LYS A 255 -15.79 9.09 14.71
C LYS A 255 -14.41 9.16 14.04
N TYR A 256 -13.90 10.36 13.85
CA TYR A 256 -12.58 10.56 13.27
C TYR A 256 -11.45 10.15 14.23
N ILE A 257 -11.59 10.43 15.53
CA ILE A 257 -10.64 9.95 16.56
C ILE A 257 -10.61 8.44 16.60
N PHE A 258 -11.78 7.78 16.59
CA PHE A 258 -11.88 6.32 16.50
C PHE A 258 -11.17 5.76 15.25
N ASN A 259 -11.35 6.38 14.10
CA ASN A 259 -10.64 5.97 12.87
C ASN A 259 -9.11 6.07 13.00
N ILE A 260 -8.59 7.15 13.63
CA ILE A 260 -7.15 7.26 13.88
C ILE A 260 -6.67 6.18 14.86
N LEU A 261 -7.46 5.87 15.88
CA LEU A 261 -7.11 4.89 16.92
C LEU A 261 -7.22 3.45 16.41
N ASN A 262 -8.19 3.14 15.58
CA ASN A 262 -8.36 1.81 14.98
C ASN A 262 -7.33 1.51 13.88
N ASN A 263 -6.68 2.53 13.30
CA ASN A 263 -5.55 2.40 12.37
C ASN A 263 -4.18 2.33 13.09
N ILE A 264 -4.15 1.85 14.34
CA ILE A 264 -2.92 1.59 15.10
C ILE A 264 -2.39 0.18 14.76
N TYR A 265 -2.08 -0.05 13.49
CA TYR A 265 -1.27 -1.16 13.02
C TYR A 265 0.02 -0.65 12.43
#